data_fe16792d1c1a0e2f375c8302ce2265d8
#
_entry.id   fe16792d1c1a0e2f375c8302ce2265d8
#
_cell.length_a   1.000
_cell.length_b   1.000
_cell.length_c   1.000
_cell.angle_alpha   90.00
_cell.angle_beta   90.00
_cell.angle_gamma   90.00
#
_symmetry.space_group_name_H-M   'P 1'
#
loop_
_entity.id
_entity.type
_entity.pdbx_description
1 polymer ?
#
loop_
_entity_poly.entity_id
_entity_poly.type
_entity_poly.pdbx_seq_one_letter_code
_entity_poly.pdbx_strand_id
1 'polypeptide(L)'
;MKKVTNKKVNFRKQLKVKLENTATRYKNKVGFKPTPVQAYHWFRVINRGLFNSRLPVVPMYIRKLHKDWGRCVANWDNRKTPKGKFDQRKIPYHIDVEYYIELHVKFPTWKDFIDTLAHEMVHLYQMTWVKDPYANHNSNFFAWKNKFKLAGLGLTRC
;
A
#
# COMPACT_ATOMS: atom_id res chain seq x y z
N MET A 1 -11.95 26.29 -34.97
CA MET A 1 -12.15 25.15 -34.04
C MET A 1 -11.17 25.30 -32.89
N LYS A 2 -11.66 25.53 -31.70
CA LYS A 2 -10.82 25.47 -30.49
C LYS A 2 -10.48 24.02 -30.24
N LYS A 3 -9.20 23.64 -30.30
CA LYS A 3 -8.74 22.34 -29.85
C LYS A 3 -9.06 22.22 -28.34
N VAL A 4 -9.99 21.36 -27.99
CA VAL A 4 -10.21 20.96 -26.60
C VAL A 4 -8.98 20.12 -26.22
N THR A 5 -8.01 20.75 -25.57
CA THR A 5 -6.92 20.02 -24.95
C THR A 5 -7.48 19.34 -23.73
N ASN A 6 -7.76 18.04 -23.83
CA ASN A 6 -8.05 17.22 -22.66
C ASN A 6 -6.85 17.30 -21.71
N LYS A 7 -6.96 18.12 -20.66
CA LYS A 7 -5.95 18.16 -19.61
C LYS A 7 -5.89 16.77 -18.99
N LYS A 8 -4.76 16.09 -19.16
CA LYS A 8 -4.49 14.81 -18.53
C LYS A 8 -4.68 14.99 -17.01
N VAL A 9 -5.59 14.21 -16.42
CA VAL A 9 -5.86 14.28 -14.98
C VAL A 9 -4.60 13.86 -14.22
N ASN A 10 -4.15 14.69 -13.29
CA ASN A 10 -3.00 14.38 -12.43
C ASN A 10 -3.49 13.81 -11.10
N PHE A 11 -3.65 12.50 -11.05
CA PHE A 11 -4.13 11.81 -9.86
C PHE A 11 -3.20 11.94 -8.65
N ARG A 12 -1.89 12.08 -8.87
CA ARG A 12 -0.93 12.30 -7.79
C ARG A 12 -1.14 13.65 -7.11
N LYS A 13 -1.39 14.71 -7.86
CA LYS A 13 -1.75 16.01 -7.30
C LYS A 13 -3.06 15.97 -6.53
N GLN A 14 -4.05 15.27 -7.07
CA GLN A 14 -5.33 15.07 -6.37
C GLN A 14 -5.14 14.30 -5.05
N LEU A 15 -4.31 13.27 -5.05
CA LEU A 15 -3.96 12.53 -3.84
C LEU A 15 -3.34 13.46 -2.80
N LYS A 16 -2.34 14.24 -3.18
CA LYS A 16 -1.67 15.19 -2.27
C LYS A 16 -2.66 16.14 -1.62
N VAL A 17 -3.56 16.74 -2.40
CA VAL A 17 -4.59 17.65 -1.89
C VAL A 17 -5.53 16.94 -0.92
N LYS A 18 -6.00 15.75 -1.24
CA LYS A 18 -6.87 14.96 -0.35
C LYS A 18 -6.18 14.62 0.97
N LEU A 19 -4.91 14.24 0.91
CA LEU A 19 -4.14 13.92 2.11
C LEU A 19 -3.95 15.16 3.00
N GLU A 20 -3.59 16.30 2.41
CA GLU A 20 -3.44 17.57 3.13
C GLU A 20 -4.76 18.02 3.79
N ASN A 21 -5.86 17.98 3.05
CA ASN A 21 -7.18 18.35 3.56
C ASN A 21 -7.63 17.45 4.71
N THR A 22 -7.40 16.15 4.60
CA THR A 22 -7.75 15.20 5.66
C THR A 22 -6.83 15.34 6.86
N ALA A 23 -5.53 15.52 6.64
CA ALA A 23 -4.57 15.76 7.71
C ALA A 23 -4.94 16.96 8.57
N THR A 24 -5.47 18.02 7.97
CA THR A 24 -5.96 19.22 8.68
C THR A 24 -7.06 18.88 9.68
N ARG A 25 -7.97 17.96 9.33
CA ARG A 25 -9.05 17.49 10.22
C ARG A 25 -8.53 16.77 11.46
N TYR A 26 -7.38 16.09 11.34
CA TYR A 26 -6.79 15.28 12.40
C TYR A 26 -5.60 15.95 13.10
N LYS A 27 -5.27 17.19 12.77
CA LYS A 27 -4.06 17.89 13.20
C LYS A 27 -3.84 17.89 14.71
N ASN A 28 -4.91 18.02 15.51
CA ASN A 28 -4.83 18.10 16.97
C ASN A 28 -5.31 16.83 17.67
N LYS A 29 -5.50 15.74 16.91
CA LYS A 29 -5.97 14.47 17.48
C LYS A 29 -4.80 13.52 17.70
N VAL A 30 -4.63 13.08 18.93
CA VAL A 30 -3.65 12.06 19.32
C VAL A 30 -4.35 10.70 19.35
N GLY A 31 -3.75 9.74 18.68
CA GLY A 31 -4.31 8.40 18.58
C GLY A 31 -5.40 8.30 17.49
N PHE A 32 -5.16 7.45 16.52
CA PHE A 32 -6.08 7.19 15.43
C PHE A 32 -6.41 5.70 15.36
N LYS A 33 -7.69 5.38 15.40
CA LYS A 33 -8.19 4.01 15.26
C LYS A 33 -8.83 3.84 13.87
N PRO A 34 -8.14 3.21 12.91
CA PRO A 34 -8.71 3.01 11.59
C PRO A 34 -9.87 2.03 11.63
N THR A 35 -10.84 2.26 10.74
CA THR A 35 -11.90 1.30 10.45
C THR A 35 -11.62 0.60 9.13
N PRO A 36 -12.20 -0.61 8.89
CA PRO A 36 -12.08 -1.26 7.59
C PRO A 36 -12.55 -0.37 6.43
N VAL A 37 -13.62 0.37 6.61
CA VAL A 37 -14.15 1.30 5.58
C VAL A 37 -13.11 2.37 5.23
N GLN A 38 -12.45 2.96 6.22
CA GLN A 38 -11.38 3.94 6.01
C GLN A 38 -10.17 3.32 5.33
N ALA A 39 -9.77 2.11 5.73
CA ALA A 39 -8.65 1.40 5.13
C ALA A 39 -8.90 1.13 3.63
N TYR A 40 -10.07 0.61 3.26
CA TYR A 40 -10.43 0.38 1.86
C TYR A 40 -10.56 1.67 1.06
N HIS A 41 -11.14 2.71 1.64
CA HIS A 41 -11.24 4.02 0.99
C HIS A 41 -9.85 4.58 0.64
N TRP A 42 -8.95 4.63 1.61
CA TRP A 42 -7.61 5.18 1.40
C TRP A 42 -6.74 4.28 0.51
N PHE A 43 -6.93 2.98 0.57
CA PHE A 43 -6.29 2.06 -0.37
C PHE A 43 -6.64 2.46 -1.82
N ARG A 44 -7.90 2.66 -2.13
CA ARG A 44 -8.34 3.06 -3.48
C ARG A 44 -7.79 4.41 -3.88
N VAL A 45 -7.82 5.38 -2.99
CA VAL A 45 -7.31 6.74 -3.26
C VAL A 45 -5.80 6.72 -3.52
N ILE A 46 -5.04 6.03 -2.70
CA ILE A 46 -3.59 5.90 -2.85
C ILE A 46 -3.24 5.08 -4.10
N ASN A 47 -3.94 3.99 -4.35
CA ASN A 47 -3.73 3.16 -5.54
C ASN A 47 -3.91 3.98 -6.82
N ARG A 48 -4.94 4.78 -6.88
CA ARG A 48 -5.21 5.67 -8.01
C ARG A 48 -4.13 6.74 -8.17
N GLY A 49 -3.69 7.35 -7.07
CA GLY A 49 -2.76 8.48 -7.08
C GLY A 49 -1.30 8.09 -7.29
N LEU A 50 -0.87 6.94 -6.77
CA LEU A 50 0.53 6.50 -6.81
C LEU A 50 0.79 5.32 -7.73
N PHE A 51 -0.13 4.39 -7.84
CA PHE A 51 0.08 3.11 -8.52
C PHE A 51 -0.69 3.00 -9.84
N ASN A 52 -1.30 4.08 -10.31
CA ASN A 52 -2.14 4.10 -11.53
C ASN A 52 -3.22 3.01 -11.53
N SER A 53 -3.79 2.73 -10.35
CA SER A 53 -4.79 1.68 -10.12
C SER A 53 -4.31 0.27 -10.47
N ARG A 54 -3.01 0.02 -10.43
CA ARG A 54 -2.41 -1.28 -10.80
C ARG A 54 -2.53 -2.34 -9.70
N LEU A 55 -2.69 -1.93 -8.44
CA LEU A 55 -2.77 -2.88 -7.34
C LEU A 55 -4.15 -3.54 -7.29
N PRO A 56 -4.21 -4.87 -7.09
CA PRO A 56 -5.47 -5.53 -6.82
C PRO A 56 -6.01 -5.08 -5.46
N VAL A 57 -7.33 -4.95 -5.34
CA VAL A 57 -7.95 -4.77 -4.04
C VAL A 57 -7.84 -6.10 -3.29
N VAL A 58 -7.22 -6.04 -2.12
CA VAL A 58 -6.98 -7.22 -1.27
C VAL A 58 -7.74 -7.09 0.04
N PRO A 59 -8.05 -8.21 0.72
CA PRO A 59 -8.60 -8.13 2.06
C PRO A 59 -7.67 -7.34 2.99
N MET A 60 -8.26 -6.48 3.82
CA MET A 60 -7.53 -5.72 4.82
C MET A 60 -8.14 -5.98 6.20
N TYR A 61 -7.28 -6.32 7.13
CA TYR A 61 -7.67 -6.67 8.50
C TYR A 61 -7.07 -5.69 9.49
N ILE A 62 -7.89 -5.24 10.41
CA ILE A 62 -7.45 -4.39 11.52
C ILE A 62 -7.33 -5.27 12.74
N ARG A 63 -6.08 -5.48 13.20
CA ARG A 63 -5.73 -6.41 14.26
C ARG A 63 -4.67 -5.83 15.18
N LYS A 64 -4.63 -6.28 16.41
CA LYS A 64 -3.51 -5.98 17.30
C LYS A 64 -2.27 -6.73 16.80
N LEU A 65 -1.26 -5.96 16.36
CA LEU A 65 0.04 -6.47 15.93
C LEU A 65 1.06 -6.24 17.05
N HIS A 66 1.99 -7.20 17.23
CA HIS A 66 2.93 -7.14 18.36
C HIS A 66 4.21 -6.36 18.05
N LYS A 67 4.71 -6.45 16.83
CA LYS A 67 5.99 -5.83 16.45
C LYS A 67 5.88 -4.81 15.32
N ASP A 68 4.83 -4.91 14.54
CA ASP A 68 4.66 -4.11 13.33
C ASP A 68 3.42 -3.23 13.42
N TRP A 69 3.41 -2.12 12.70
CA TRP A 69 2.25 -1.27 12.51
C TRP A 69 1.35 -1.76 11.38
N GLY A 70 1.94 -2.50 10.44
CA GLY A 70 1.24 -3.11 9.32
C GLY A 70 2.04 -4.26 8.73
N ARG A 71 1.38 -5.11 7.96
CA ARG A 71 2.00 -6.19 7.20
C ARG A 71 1.28 -6.41 5.88
N CYS A 72 2.05 -6.70 4.82
CA CYS A 72 1.51 -7.25 3.59
C CYS A 72 1.92 -8.72 3.50
N VAL A 73 0.95 -9.60 3.37
CA VAL A 73 1.16 -11.06 3.45
C VAL A 73 0.74 -11.70 2.14
N ALA A 74 1.59 -12.60 1.64
CA ALA A 74 1.26 -13.53 0.58
C ALA A 74 1.06 -14.92 1.20
N ASN A 75 -0.08 -15.54 0.91
CA ASN A 75 -0.44 -16.85 1.42
C ASN A 75 -0.72 -17.82 0.26
N TRP A 76 -0.14 -19.00 0.30
CA TRP A 76 -0.31 -20.04 -0.73
C TRP A 76 -0.23 -21.42 -0.10
N ASP A 77 -0.71 -22.42 -0.83
CA ASP A 77 -0.56 -23.82 -0.43
C ASP A 77 0.87 -24.29 -0.76
N ASN A 78 1.74 -24.33 0.25
CA ASN A 78 3.14 -24.70 0.09
C ASN A 78 3.35 -26.20 -0.26
N ARG A 79 2.32 -27.04 -0.12
CA ARG A 79 2.38 -28.44 -0.56
C ARG A 79 2.44 -28.57 -2.08
N LYS A 80 2.00 -27.54 -2.81
CA LYS A 80 1.97 -27.47 -4.27
C LYS A 80 3.20 -26.78 -4.85
N THR A 81 4.11 -26.26 -4.02
CA THR A 81 5.34 -25.60 -4.46
C THR A 81 6.54 -26.51 -4.30
N PRO A 82 7.57 -26.39 -5.16
CA PRO A 82 8.82 -27.09 -4.95
C PRO A 82 9.42 -26.79 -3.57
N LYS A 83 10.11 -27.77 -2.98
CA LYS A 83 10.86 -27.54 -1.74
C LYS A 83 11.91 -26.47 -1.95
N GLY A 84 11.96 -25.48 -1.06
CA GLY A 84 12.93 -24.38 -1.12
C GLY A 84 12.33 -23.06 -0.68
N LYS A 85 13.06 -21.99 -0.92
CA LYS A 85 12.59 -20.63 -0.66
C LYS A 85 11.46 -20.28 -1.63
N PHE A 86 10.42 -19.62 -1.11
CA PHE A 86 9.32 -19.12 -1.93
C PHE A 86 9.85 -18.17 -3.02
N ASP A 87 9.57 -18.49 -4.25
CA ASP A 87 9.82 -17.62 -5.39
C ASP A 87 8.56 -17.62 -6.28
N GLN A 88 7.82 -16.52 -6.27
CA GLN A 88 6.58 -16.39 -7.01
C GLN A 88 6.75 -16.63 -8.52
N ARG A 89 7.93 -16.33 -9.07
CA ARG A 89 8.23 -16.59 -10.49
C ARG A 89 8.32 -18.08 -10.83
N LYS A 90 8.60 -18.92 -9.82
CA LYS A 90 8.71 -20.37 -9.94
C LYS A 90 7.43 -21.09 -9.54
N ILE A 91 6.43 -20.38 -9.01
CA ILE A 91 5.14 -20.97 -8.69
C ILE A 91 4.43 -21.30 -9.99
N PRO A 92 3.94 -22.52 -10.18
CA PRO A 92 3.10 -22.85 -11.33
C PRO A 92 1.88 -21.91 -11.37
N TYR A 93 1.51 -21.45 -12.56
CA TYR A 93 0.43 -20.47 -12.75
C TYR A 93 -0.94 -20.89 -12.21
N HIS A 94 -1.15 -22.21 -12.01
CA HIS A 94 -2.39 -22.75 -11.44
C HIS A 94 -2.44 -22.72 -9.90
N ILE A 95 -1.35 -22.31 -9.26
CA ILE A 95 -1.33 -22.13 -7.79
C ILE A 95 -1.76 -20.71 -7.46
N ASP A 96 -2.88 -20.60 -6.76
CA ASP A 96 -3.38 -19.32 -6.31
C ASP A 96 -2.54 -18.80 -5.14
N VAL A 97 -2.15 -17.54 -5.24
CA VAL A 97 -1.52 -16.81 -4.15
C VAL A 97 -2.54 -15.77 -3.67
N GLU A 98 -2.89 -15.86 -2.41
CA GLU A 98 -3.76 -14.88 -1.76
C GLU A 98 -2.91 -13.81 -1.09
N TYR A 99 -3.28 -12.55 -1.32
CA TYR A 99 -2.63 -11.41 -0.68
C TYR A 99 -3.58 -10.74 0.28
N TYR A 100 -3.07 -10.27 1.40
CA TYR A 100 -3.83 -9.44 2.31
C TYR A 100 -2.93 -8.46 3.06
N ILE A 101 -3.54 -7.41 3.59
CA ILE A 101 -2.86 -6.40 4.41
C ILE A 101 -3.44 -6.44 5.81
N GLU A 102 -2.58 -6.42 6.82
CA GLU A 102 -2.95 -6.22 8.21
C GLU A 102 -2.48 -4.85 8.68
N LEU A 103 -3.32 -4.15 9.40
CA LEU A 103 -3.03 -2.85 9.99
C LEU A 103 -3.32 -2.89 11.49
N HIS A 104 -2.47 -2.24 12.26
CA HIS A 104 -2.64 -2.20 13.71
C HIS A 104 -3.94 -1.48 14.10
N VAL A 105 -4.50 -1.85 15.22
CA VAL A 105 -5.80 -1.32 15.71
C VAL A 105 -5.75 0.16 16.09
N LYS A 106 -4.57 0.70 16.41
CA LYS A 106 -4.39 2.10 16.80
C LYS A 106 -3.02 2.61 16.38
N PHE A 107 -3.01 3.79 15.78
CA PHE A 107 -1.80 4.50 15.37
C PHE A 107 -1.60 5.74 16.22
N PRO A 108 -0.34 6.23 16.37
CA PRO A 108 -0.09 7.48 17.09
C PRO A 108 -0.85 8.66 16.48
N THR A 109 -0.88 8.74 15.14
CA THR A 109 -1.58 9.79 14.39
C THR A 109 -2.25 9.22 13.16
N TRP A 110 -3.16 9.97 12.57
CA TRP A 110 -3.75 9.64 11.28
C TRP A 110 -2.69 9.51 10.17
N LYS A 111 -1.69 10.38 10.18
CA LYS A 111 -0.59 10.37 9.22
C LYS A 111 0.19 9.06 9.28
N ASP A 112 0.45 8.54 10.48
CA ASP A 112 1.12 7.26 10.67
C ASP A 112 0.32 6.10 10.07
N PHE A 113 -1.00 6.13 10.21
CA PHE A 113 -1.88 5.15 9.56
C PHE A 113 -1.75 5.20 8.02
N ILE A 114 -1.81 6.39 7.43
CA ILE A 114 -1.71 6.56 5.98
C ILE A 114 -0.32 6.16 5.47
N ASP A 115 0.75 6.59 6.12
CA ASP A 115 2.11 6.24 5.73
C ASP A 115 2.34 4.72 5.82
N THR A 116 1.80 4.07 6.85
CA THR A 116 1.88 2.61 7.01
C THR A 116 1.09 1.89 5.91
N LEU A 117 -0.13 2.31 5.63
CA LEU A 117 -0.93 1.71 4.55
C LEU A 117 -0.20 1.81 3.21
N ALA A 118 0.31 2.99 2.87
CA ALA A 118 1.04 3.20 1.62
C ALA A 118 2.34 2.37 1.56
N HIS A 119 3.04 2.21 2.68
CA HIS A 119 4.20 1.34 2.82
C HIS A 119 3.86 -0.12 2.48
N GLU A 120 2.79 -0.65 3.05
CA GLU A 120 2.35 -2.02 2.76
C GLU A 120 1.89 -2.19 1.30
N MET A 121 1.34 -1.13 0.71
CA MET A 121 0.98 -1.13 -0.71
C MET A 121 2.21 -1.22 -1.63
N VAL A 122 3.36 -0.66 -1.24
CA VAL A 122 4.62 -0.87 -1.99
C VAL A 122 5.03 -2.35 -1.95
N HIS A 123 4.91 -3.01 -0.81
CA HIS A 123 5.17 -4.44 -0.71
C HIS A 123 4.21 -5.26 -1.60
N LEU A 124 2.95 -4.89 -1.63
CA LEU A 124 1.98 -5.51 -2.54
C LEU A 124 2.39 -5.33 -4.01
N TYR A 125 2.88 -4.16 -4.39
CA TYR A 125 3.41 -3.90 -5.73
C TYR A 125 4.63 -4.78 -6.04
N GLN A 126 5.57 -4.88 -5.09
CA GLN A 126 6.74 -5.76 -5.25
C GLN A 126 6.33 -7.21 -5.48
N MET A 127 5.37 -7.72 -4.74
CA MET A 127 4.89 -9.11 -4.87
C MET A 127 4.13 -9.35 -6.16
N THR A 128 3.27 -8.43 -6.57
CA THR A 128 2.33 -8.64 -7.68
C THR A 128 2.88 -8.21 -9.04
N TRP A 129 3.60 -7.10 -9.10
CA TRP A 129 4.12 -6.53 -10.35
C TRP A 129 5.60 -6.80 -10.59
N VAL A 130 6.43 -6.64 -9.58
CA VAL A 130 7.88 -6.91 -9.67
C VAL A 130 8.16 -8.40 -9.58
N LYS A 131 7.24 -9.17 -8.99
CA LYS A 131 7.41 -10.60 -8.73
C LYS A 131 8.59 -10.89 -7.78
N ASP A 132 8.84 -9.96 -6.86
CA ASP A 132 9.79 -10.14 -5.77
C ASP A 132 9.09 -10.89 -4.63
N PRO A 133 9.44 -12.17 -4.40
CA PRO A 133 8.72 -13.00 -3.43
C PRO A 133 8.95 -12.57 -1.98
N TYR A 134 10.03 -11.88 -1.72
CA TYR A 134 10.41 -11.47 -0.37
C TYR A 134 9.92 -10.07 -0.02
N ALA A 135 9.67 -9.24 -1.03
CA ALA A 135 9.22 -7.84 -0.87
C ALA A 135 9.99 -7.10 0.24
N ASN A 136 11.31 -7.23 0.22
CA ASN A 136 12.19 -6.64 1.23
C ASN A 136 12.32 -5.11 1.03
N HIS A 137 12.84 -4.43 2.05
CA HIS A 137 13.23 -3.02 1.96
C HIS A 137 14.52 -2.86 1.14
N ASN A 138 14.44 -3.16 -0.15
CA ASN A 138 15.53 -3.13 -1.13
C ASN A 138 15.43 -1.92 -2.06
N SER A 139 16.24 -1.89 -3.12
CA SER A 139 16.23 -0.79 -4.09
C SER A 139 14.86 -0.60 -4.77
N ASN A 140 14.13 -1.68 -5.05
CA ASN A 140 12.78 -1.62 -5.63
C ASN A 140 11.79 -0.96 -4.67
N PHE A 141 11.93 -1.20 -3.38
CA PHE A 141 11.12 -0.55 -2.36
C PHE A 141 11.44 0.94 -2.27
N PHE A 142 12.71 1.30 -2.10
CA PHE A 142 13.12 2.70 -1.94
C PHE A 142 13.01 3.53 -3.22
N ALA A 143 12.86 2.90 -4.38
CA ALA A 143 12.56 3.61 -5.63
C ALA A 143 11.25 4.42 -5.56
N TRP A 144 10.34 4.07 -4.65
CA TRP A 144 9.09 4.79 -4.42
C TRP A 144 9.24 6.06 -3.56
N LYS A 145 10.38 6.25 -2.91
CA LYS A 145 10.59 7.34 -1.95
C LYS A 145 10.29 8.72 -2.54
N ASN A 146 10.76 9.00 -3.76
CA ASN A 146 10.53 10.28 -4.41
C ASN A 146 9.05 10.50 -4.76
N LYS A 147 8.38 9.47 -5.29
CA LYS A 147 6.94 9.54 -5.59
C LYS A 147 6.11 9.75 -4.33
N PHE A 148 6.47 9.11 -3.23
CA PHE A 148 5.84 9.31 -1.92
C PHE A 148 6.00 10.75 -1.46
N LYS A 149 7.21 11.29 -1.50
CA LYS A 149 7.50 12.68 -1.13
C LYS A 149 6.65 13.67 -1.93
N LEU A 150 6.54 13.46 -3.25
CA LEU A 150 5.73 14.31 -4.13
C LEU A 150 4.23 14.23 -3.84
N ALA A 151 3.77 13.14 -3.26
CA ALA A 151 2.38 12.97 -2.83
C ALA A 151 2.12 13.41 -1.38
N GLY A 152 3.16 13.83 -0.65
CA GLY A 152 3.05 14.20 0.76
C GLY A 152 3.05 13.00 1.71
N LEU A 153 3.60 11.86 1.28
CA LEU A 153 3.72 10.64 2.08
C LEU A 153 5.16 10.43 2.54
N GLY A 154 5.32 9.82 3.71
CA GLY A 154 6.61 9.34 4.20
C GLY A 154 6.81 7.87 3.85
N LEU A 155 7.99 7.51 3.35
CA LEU A 155 8.39 6.13 3.14
C LEU A 155 9.56 5.83 4.06
N THR A 156 9.30 5.11 5.12
CA THR A 156 10.28 4.70 6.12
C THR A 156 10.49 3.19 6.07
N ARG A 157 11.52 2.72 6.76
CA ARG A 157 11.86 1.29 6.82
C ARG A 157 10.90 0.48 7.70
N CYS A 158 10.20 1.15 8.58
CA CYS A 158 9.32 0.50 9.56
C CYS A 158 7.89 0.91 9.34
#